data_aa010782d69a80f9ac9e8abbebe98c99
#
_entry.id   aa010782d69a80f9ac9e8abbebe98c99
#
_cell.length_a   1.000
_cell.length_b   1.000
_cell.length_c   1.000
_cell.angle_alpha   90.00
_cell.angle_beta   90.00
_cell.angle_gamma   90.00
#
_symmetry.space_group_name_H-M   'P 1'
#
loop_
_entity.id
_entity.type
_entity.pdbx_description
1 polymer ?
#
loop_
_entity_poly.entity_id
_entity_poly.type
_entity_poly.pdbx_seq_one_letter_code
_entity_poly.pdbx_strand_id
1 'polypeptide(L)'
;MRVTDRMLFDRATRDGGRATAAAEKAIGVASTGVKLARAKDDPGAAGLVVLDKAKSERLAAIATTAARASDEVTSVDSALGAVGTALIRAKELAVQLSNASYGAAERAGAASEVQGLLQEAIAALNSEVGGRYVFGGEEDGAPPFDAAGAYSGDTAVRQLEIAPGVTSPASVRADVAVKGANGGVDVLAALSSLATALSTNDVPAIRAALDPLTAGTAQLARARTDAGNIMATLDAAVTASQAGRDEAIEAAANLTDADPIAAASELARAERALEASLTAVARGFKFTLLGKL
;
A
#
# COMPACT_ATOMS: atom_id res chain seq x y z
N MET A 1 -19.16 72.73 13.74
CA MET A 1 -18.79 71.76 14.83
C MET A 1 -19.55 70.42 14.75
N ARG A 2 -20.82 70.33 14.28
CA ARG A 2 -21.57 69.07 14.28
C ARG A 2 -21.08 67.97 13.30
N VAL A 3 -20.41 68.32 12.22
CA VAL A 3 -19.93 67.36 11.19
C VAL A 3 -18.67 66.64 11.67
N THR A 4 -17.77 67.34 12.41
CA THR A 4 -16.51 66.81 12.96
C THR A 4 -16.74 65.77 14.06
N ASP A 5 -17.71 66.00 14.94
CA ASP A 5 -18.04 65.10 16.05
C ASP A 5 -18.61 63.76 15.54
N ARG A 6 -19.50 63.83 14.53
CA ARG A 6 -20.06 62.65 13.91
C ARG A 6 -19.02 61.84 13.13
N MET A 7 -18.09 62.51 12.45
CA MET A 7 -16.98 61.85 11.78
C MET A 7 -16.02 61.15 12.74
N LEU A 8 -15.73 61.79 13.91
CA LEU A 8 -14.91 61.20 14.96
C LEU A 8 -15.58 59.98 15.58
N PHE A 9 -16.88 60.04 15.82
CA PHE A 9 -17.66 58.90 16.32
C PHE A 9 -17.71 57.76 15.35
N ASP A 10 -17.99 57.98 14.08
CA ASP A 10 -18.02 56.97 13.01
C ASP A 10 -16.65 56.34 12.81
N ARG A 11 -15.58 57.11 13.01
CA ARG A 11 -14.20 56.60 12.96
C ARG A 11 -13.92 55.70 14.16
N ALA A 12 -14.24 56.15 15.37
CA ALA A 12 -14.01 55.39 16.61
C ALA A 12 -14.79 54.06 16.60
N THR A 13 -16.04 54.08 16.11
CA THR A 13 -16.86 52.87 15.98
C THR A 13 -16.27 51.90 14.94
N ARG A 14 -15.78 52.38 13.80
CA ARG A 14 -15.12 51.54 12.81
C ARG A 14 -13.80 50.96 13.32
N ASP A 15 -13.00 51.75 14.00
CA ASP A 15 -11.73 51.30 14.57
C ASP A 15 -11.95 50.31 15.72
N GLY A 16 -13.03 50.50 16.52
CA GLY A 16 -13.50 49.53 17.50
C GLY A 16 -13.88 48.19 16.88
N GLY A 17 -14.68 48.22 15.81
CA GLY A 17 -15.06 46.99 15.08
C GLY A 17 -13.86 46.26 14.51
N ARG A 18 -12.84 46.99 14.00
CA ARG A 18 -11.58 46.38 13.52
C ARG A 18 -10.78 45.72 14.64
N ALA A 19 -10.70 46.41 15.81
CA ALA A 19 -10.00 45.86 16.96
C ALA A 19 -10.67 44.60 17.50
N THR A 20 -12.01 44.55 17.53
CA THR A 20 -12.78 43.36 17.91
C THR A 20 -12.50 42.22 16.96
N ALA A 21 -12.61 42.43 15.63
CA ALA A 21 -12.34 41.41 14.64
C ALA A 21 -10.89 40.89 14.68
N ALA A 22 -9.91 41.76 14.96
CA ALA A 22 -8.51 41.37 15.14
C ALA A 22 -8.31 40.51 16.39
N ALA A 23 -8.98 40.88 17.50
CA ALA A 23 -8.92 40.12 18.76
C ALA A 23 -9.57 38.72 18.57
N GLU A 24 -10.75 38.65 17.96
CA GLU A 24 -11.41 37.38 17.64
C GLU A 24 -10.52 36.48 16.78
N LYS A 25 -9.86 37.04 15.76
CA LYS A 25 -8.92 36.30 14.91
C LYS A 25 -7.72 35.79 15.72
N ALA A 26 -7.12 36.64 16.54
CA ALA A 26 -5.95 36.30 17.37
C ALA A 26 -6.31 35.20 18.41
N ILE A 27 -7.49 35.30 19.04
CA ILE A 27 -8.02 34.27 19.95
C ILE A 27 -8.19 32.93 19.17
N GLY A 28 -8.78 32.98 17.98
CA GLY A 28 -8.95 31.79 17.14
C GLY A 28 -7.62 31.12 16.82
N VAL A 29 -6.62 31.87 16.37
CA VAL A 29 -5.28 31.35 16.07
C VAL A 29 -4.59 30.80 17.32
N ALA A 30 -4.62 31.50 18.43
CA ALA A 30 -3.99 31.09 19.69
C ALA A 30 -4.65 29.84 20.30
N SER A 31 -5.97 29.67 20.13
CA SER A 31 -6.73 28.51 20.66
C SER A 31 -6.62 27.28 19.81
N THR A 32 -6.55 27.43 18.48
CA THR A 32 -6.53 26.29 17.53
C THR A 32 -5.13 25.93 17.06
N GLY A 33 -4.16 26.81 17.19
CA GLY A 33 -2.82 26.66 16.60
C GLY A 33 -2.81 26.81 15.06
N VAL A 34 -3.91 27.22 14.42
CA VAL A 34 -4.05 27.30 12.97
C VAL A 34 -4.15 28.75 12.51
N LYS A 35 -3.16 29.21 11.71
CA LYS A 35 -3.15 30.57 11.13
C LYS A 35 -4.02 30.70 9.88
N LEU A 36 -4.16 29.59 9.12
CA LEU A 36 -4.94 29.51 7.88
C LEU A 36 -6.22 28.71 8.14
N ALA A 37 -7.20 29.29 8.84
CA ALA A 37 -8.46 28.64 9.15
C ALA A 37 -9.46 28.65 7.98
N ARG A 38 -9.37 29.64 7.09
CA ARG A 38 -10.31 29.85 5.98
C ARG A 38 -9.55 30.23 4.72
N ALA A 39 -10.01 29.73 3.56
CA ALA A 39 -9.40 30.04 2.25
C ALA A 39 -9.32 31.55 1.95
N LYS A 40 -10.23 32.36 2.51
CA LYS A 40 -10.23 33.82 2.35
C LYS A 40 -9.09 34.53 3.10
N ASP A 41 -8.47 33.87 4.08
CA ASP A 41 -7.39 34.46 4.89
C ASP A 41 -6.09 34.55 4.09
N ASP A 42 -5.82 33.53 3.24
CA ASP A 42 -4.76 33.50 2.23
C ASP A 42 -5.17 32.52 1.11
N PRO A 43 -5.76 33.02 0.02
CA PRO A 43 -6.19 32.17 -1.09
C PRO A 43 -5.07 31.42 -1.78
N GLY A 44 -3.85 31.99 -1.82
CA GLY A 44 -2.68 31.38 -2.42
C GLY A 44 -2.19 30.18 -1.60
N ALA A 45 -1.99 30.40 -0.30
CA ALA A 45 -1.61 29.33 0.62
C ALA A 45 -2.69 28.24 0.70
N ALA A 46 -3.97 28.60 0.71
CA ALA A 46 -5.08 27.65 0.72
C ALA A 46 -5.06 26.72 -0.50
N GLY A 47 -4.74 27.24 -1.67
CA GLY A 47 -4.57 26.43 -2.90
C GLY A 47 -3.44 25.41 -2.77
N LEU A 48 -2.29 25.82 -2.23
CA LEU A 48 -1.15 24.92 -1.98
C LEU A 48 -1.49 23.83 -0.96
N VAL A 49 -2.15 24.18 0.14
CA VAL A 49 -2.60 23.21 1.16
C VAL A 49 -3.51 22.14 0.57
N VAL A 50 -4.41 22.52 -0.33
CA VAL A 50 -5.29 21.55 -1.03
C VAL A 50 -4.47 20.61 -1.91
N LEU A 51 -3.49 21.12 -2.64
CA LEU A 51 -2.60 20.31 -3.48
C LEU A 51 -1.76 19.33 -2.65
N ASP A 52 -1.17 19.80 -1.54
CA ASP A 52 -0.35 18.97 -0.65
C ASP A 52 -1.20 17.88 0.03
N LYS A 53 -2.42 18.19 0.46
CA LYS A 53 -3.37 17.19 0.98
C LYS A 53 -3.72 16.15 -0.07
N ALA A 54 -4.07 16.56 -1.28
CA ALA A 54 -4.37 15.64 -2.38
C ALA A 54 -3.15 14.75 -2.73
N LYS A 55 -1.93 15.32 -2.71
CA LYS A 55 -0.67 14.57 -2.87
C LYS A 55 -0.50 13.54 -1.74
N SER A 56 -0.71 13.94 -0.50
CA SER A 56 -0.57 13.03 0.66
C SER A 56 -1.58 11.88 0.62
N GLU A 57 -2.83 12.15 0.26
CA GLU A 57 -3.87 11.12 0.12
C GLU A 57 -3.55 10.14 -1.01
N ARG A 58 -3.10 10.64 -2.17
CA ARG A 58 -2.69 9.78 -3.29
C ARG A 58 -1.51 8.88 -2.91
N LEU A 59 -0.48 9.42 -2.26
CA LEU A 59 0.68 8.64 -1.83
C LEU A 59 0.29 7.62 -0.75
N ALA A 60 -0.62 7.96 0.17
CA ALA A 60 -1.16 7.00 1.14
C ALA A 60 -1.91 5.84 0.46
N ALA A 61 -2.67 6.11 -0.60
CA ALA A 61 -3.36 5.09 -1.38
C ALA A 61 -2.35 4.17 -2.10
N ILE A 62 -1.32 4.74 -2.74
CA ILE A 62 -0.23 3.98 -3.39
C ILE A 62 0.47 3.08 -2.36
N ALA A 63 0.87 3.61 -1.19
CA ALA A 63 1.52 2.82 -0.14
C ALA A 63 0.64 1.66 0.33
N THR A 64 -0.66 1.90 0.52
CA THR A 64 -1.60 0.86 0.97
C THR A 64 -1.77 -0.24 -0.08
N THR A 65 -1.91 0.11 -1.35
CA THR A 65 -2.07 -0.88 -2.43
C THR A 65 -0.79 -1.64 -2.69
N ALA A 66 0.37 -0.99 -2.62
CA ALA A 66 1.67 -1.65 -2.76
C ALA A 66 1.95 -2.63 -1.60
N ALA A 67 1.61 -2.26 -0.35
CA ALA A 67 1.75 -3.15 0.79
C ALA A 67 0.89 -4.41 0.65
N ARG A 68 -0.38 -4.27 0.25
CA ARG A 68 -1.26 -5.43 -0.01
C ARG A 68 -0.71 -6.32 -1.12
N ALA A 69 -0.19 -5.73 -2.19
CA ALA A 69 0.40 -6.50 -3.27
C ALA A 69 1.69 -7.23 -2.81
N SER A 70 2.50 -6.64 -1.92
CA SER A 70 3.66 -7.29 -1.31
C SER A 70 3.24 -8.52 -0.48
N ASP A 71 2.14 -8.41 0.31
CA ASP A 71 1.58 -9.54 1.06
C ASP A 71 1.11 -10.68 0.14
N GLU A 72 0.45 -10.34 -0.98
CA GLU A 72 0.03 -11.33 -1.98
C GLU A 72 1.23 -12.03 -2.63
N VAL A 73 2.28 -11.30 -3.02
CA VAL A 73 3.51 -11.88 -3.59
C VAL A 73 4.28 -12.71 -2.56
N THR A 74 4.23 -12.34 -1.28
CA THR A 74 4.76 -13.16 -0.18
C THR A 74 4.05 -14.52 -0.09
N SER A 75 2.73 -14.54 -0.28
CA SER A 75 1.96 -15.78 -0.36
C SER A 75 2.36 -16.62 -1.58
N VAL A 76 2.57 -15.97 -2.74
CA VAL A 76 3.10 -16.62 -3.95
C VAL A 76 4.45 -17.28 -3.68
N ASP A 77 5.41 -16.56 -3.08
CA ASP A 77 6.74 -17.12 -2.76
C ASP A 77 6.63 -18.33 -1.82
N SER A 78 5.78 -18.23 -0.81
CA SER A 78 5.53 -19.31 0.13
C SER A 78 4.97 -20.56 -0.55
N ALA A 79 3.99 -20.37 -1.44
CA ALA A 79 3.39 -21.48 -2.21
C ALA A 79 4.41 -22.11 -3.17
N LEU A 80 5.19 -21.30 -3.90
CA LEU A 80 6.26 -21.79 -4.76
C LEU A 80 7.34 -22.54 -3.95
N GLY A 81 7.63 -22.09 -2.72
CA GLY A 81 8.52 -22.77 -1.79
C GLY A 81 7.99 -24.15 -1.38
N ALA A 82 6.70 -24.28 -1.07
CA ALA A 82 6.06 -25.56 -0.74
C ALA A 82 6.13 -26.53 -1.93
N VAL A 83 5.82 -26.08 -3.15
CA VAL A 83 5.96 -26.88 -4.37
C VAL A 83 7.41 -27.30 -4.60
N GLY A 84 8.37 -26.41 -4.36
CA GLY A 84 9.80 -26.71 -4.46
C GLY A 84 10.22 -27.81 -3.50
N THR A 85 9.74 -27.76 -2.25
CA THR A 85 9.99 -28.80 -1.25
C THR A 85 9.40 -30.16 -1.68
N ALA A 86 8.19 -30.16 -2.21
CA ALA A 86 7.54 -31.36 -2.75
C ALA A 86 8.35 -31.98 -3.91
N LEU A 87 8.89 -31.15 -4.83
CA LEU A 87 9.74 -31.63 -5.92
C LEU A 87 11.06 -32.22 -5.42
N ILE A 88 11.71 -31.61 -4.43
CA ILE A 88 12.95 -32.11 -3.84
C ILE A 88 12.68 -33.48 -3.22
N ARG A 89 11.59 -33.62 -2.46
CA ARG A 89 11.22 -34.88 -1.83
C ARG A 89 10.89 -35.96 -2.88
N ALA A 90 10.11 -35.61 -3.92
CA ALA A 90 9.81 -36.51 -5.01
C ALA A 90 11.06 -36.98 -5.75
N LYS A 91 12.04 -36.07 -5.97
CA LYS A 91 13.33 -36.40 -6.57
C LYS A 91 14.16 -37.35 -5.69
N GLU A 92 14.18 -37.16 -4.38
CA GLU A 92 14.84 -38.09 -3.46
C GLU A 92 14.25 -39.50 -3.57
N LEU A 93 12.92 -39.61 -3.57
CA LEU A 93 12.23 -40.89 -3.76
C LEU A 93 12.55 -41.51 -5.13
N ALA A 94 12.56 -40.69 -6.18
CA ALA A 94 12.91 -41.19 -7.55
C ALA A 94 14.33 -41.72 -7.62
N VAL A 95 15.31 -41.03 -7.02
CA VAL A 95 16.71 -41.49 -6.95
C VAL A 95 16.80 -42.80 -6.17
N GLN A 96 16.18 -42.85 -4.99
CA GLN A 96 16.20 -44.07 -4.16
C GLN A 96 15.59 -45.26 -4.87
N LEU A 97 14.41 -45.10 -5.46
CA LEU A 97 13.60 -46.19 -6.02
C LEU A 97 13.94 -46.52 -7.49
N SER A 98 14.85 -45.75 -8.09
CA SER A 98 15.45 -46.10 -9.39
C SER A 98 16.41 -47.27 -9.32
N ASN A 99 16.81 -47.68 -8.09
CA ASN A 99 17.67 -48.84 -7.89
C ASN A 99 16.87 -50.14 -7.97
N ALA A 100 17.43 -51.14 -8.66
CA ALA A 100 16.84 -52.47 -8.86
C ALA A 100 16.66 -53.28 -7.54
N SER A 101 17.28 -52.87 -6.45
CA SER A 101 17.17 -53.52 -5.13
C SER A 101 15.79 -53.35 -4.47
N TYR A 102 14.97 -52.35 -4.91
CA TYR A 102 13.64 -52.12 -4.40
C TYR A 102 12.59 -52.87 -5.20
N GLY A 103 11.61 -53.45 -4.53
CA GLY A 103 10.53 -54.20 -5.13
C GLY A 103 9.32 -53.31 -5.52
N ALA A 104 8.31 -53.96 -6.08
CA ALA A 104 7.09 -53.29 -6.50
C ALA A 104 6.28 -52.73 -5.32
N ALA A 105 6.34 -53.37 -4.13
CA ALA A 105 5.60 -52.94 -2.95
C ALA A 105 6.16 -51.61 -2.38
N GLU A 106 7.48 -51.49 -2.30
CA GLU A 106 8.14 -50.25 -1.84
C GLU A 106 7.87 -49.10 -2.80
N ARG A 107 7.90 -49.35 -4.11
CA ARG A 107 7.57 -48.33 -5.10
C ARG A 107 6.09 -47.92 -5.07
N ALA A 108 5.18 -48.88 -4.84
CA ALA A 108 3.75 -48.56 -4.68
C ALA A 108 3.51 -47.68 -3.41
N GLY A 109 4.22 -47.94 -2.31
CA GLY A 109 4.19 -47.06 -1.11
C GLY A 109 4.64 -45.64 -1.42
N ALA A 110 5.76 -45.53 -2.12
CA ALA A 110 6.29 -44.21 -2.53
C ALA A 110 5.39 -43.53 -3.58
N ALA A 111 4.70 -44.24 -4.44
CA ALA A 111 3.71 -43.66 -5.35
C ALA A 111 2.61 -42.90 -4.59
N SER A 112 2.13 -43.50 -3.48
CA SER A 112 1.15 -42.87 -2.62
C SER A 112 1.70 -41.60 -1.92
N GLU A 113 2.99 -41.61 -1.51
CA GLU A 113 3.65 -40.44 -0.96
C GLU A 113 3.75 -39.32 -2.00
N VAL A 114 4.17 -39.61 -3.24
CA VAL A 114 4.28 -38.61 -4.33
C VAL A 114 2.90 -38.07 -4.71
N GLN A 115 1.85 -38.89 -4.67
CA GLN A 115 0.47 -38.41 -4.86
C GLN A 115 0.06 -37.42 -3.74
N GLY A 116 0.42 -37.68 -2.49
CA GLY A 116 0.22 -36.75 -1.39
C GLY A 116 0.96 -35.42 -1.65
N LEU A 117 2.22 -35.45 -2.05
CA LEU A 117 3.01 -34.28 -2.40
C LEU A 117 2.39 -33.48 -3.56
N LEU A 118 1.80 -34.16 -4.54
CA LEU A 118 1.09 -33.50 -5.65
C LEU A 118 -0.16 -32.75 -5.14
N GLN A 119 -0.95 -33.36 -4.25
CA GLN A 119 -2.13 -32.71 -3.68
C GLN A 119 -1.77 -31.52 -2.77
N GLU A 120 -0.71 -31.65 -1.98
CA GLU A 120 -0.17 -30.54 -1.17
C GLU A 120 0.32 -29.38 -2.06
N ALA A 121 0.99 -29.70 -3.18
CA ALA A 121 1.43 -28.69 -4.14
C ALA A 121 0.24 -27.95 -4.78
N ILE A 122 -0.81 -28.69 -5.20
CA ILE A 122 -2.04 -28.10 -5.76
C ILE A 122 -2.75 -27.22 -4.72
N ALA A 123 -2.83 -27.70 -3.48
CA ALA A 123 -3.44 -26.92 -2.40
C ALA A 123 -2.68 -25.62 -2.12
N ALA A 124 -1.34 -25.66 -2.11
CA ALA A 124 -0.50 -24.48 -1.95
C ALA A 124 -0.68 -23.48 -3.11
N LEU A 125 -0.78 -23.97 -4.35
CA LEU A 125 -1.00 -23.15 -5.54
C LEU A 125 -2.42 -22.56 -5.61
N ASN A 126 -3.38 -23.12 -4.90
CA ASN A 126 -4.73 -22.61 -4.73
C ASN A 126 -4.86 -21.74 -3.46
N SER A 127 -3.75 -21.15 -3.00
CA SER A 127 -3.79 -20.22 -1.86
C SER A 127 -4.56 -18.95 -2.19
N GLU A 128 -5.28 -18.45 -1.19
CA GLU A 128 -6.15 -17.27 -1.28
C GLU A 128 -5.68 -16.19 -0.30
N VAL A 129 -5.63 -14.94 -0.76
CA VAL A 129 -5.34 -13.76 0.06
C VAL A 129 -6.41 -12.70 -0.20
N GLY A 130 -7.11 -12.29 0.86
CA GLY A 130 -8.13 -11.26 0.76
C GLY A 130 -9.32 -11.61 -0.15
N GLY A 131 -9.67 -12.89 -0.28
CA GLY A 131 -10.76 -13.36 -1.13
C GLY A 131 -10.38 -13.56 -2.60
N ARG A 132 -9.08 -13.63 -2.91
CA ARG A 132 -8.55 -13.75 -4.28
C ARG A 132 -7.46 -14.81 -4.36
N TYR A 133 -7.49 -15.64 -5.39
CA TYR A 133 -6.47 -16.65 -5.65
C TYR A 133 -5.22 -16.01 -6.25
N VAL A 134 -4.07 -16.15 -5.57
CA VAL A 134 -2.82 -15.44 -5.91
C VAL A 134 -2.21 -15.86 -7.25
N PHE A 135 -2.59 -17.02 -7.78
CA PHE A 135 -2.14 -17.54 -9.06
C PHE A 135 -3.20 -17.47 -10.18
N GLY A 136 -4.38 -16.87 -9.91
CA GLY A 136 -5.46 -16.77 -10.88
C GLY A 136 -5.22 -15.74 -11.99
N GLY A 137 -4.27 -14.84 -11.83
CA GLY A 137 -4.08 -13.70 -12.73
C GLY A 137 -5.15 -12.62 -12.49
N GLU A 138 -5.89 -12.23 -13.53
CA GLU A 138 -7.08 -11.37 -13.43
C GLU A 138 -8.35 -12.19 -13.15
N GLU A 139 -8.36 -13.50 -13.46
CA GLU A 139 -9.44 -14.44 -13.16
C GLU A 139 -9.23 -15.10 -11.77
N ASP A 140 -9.20 -14.30 -10.73
CA ASP A 140 -8.83 -14.70 -9.36
C ASP A 140 -10.01 -15.08 -8.46
N GLY A 141 -11.21 -15.18 -9.00
CA GLY A 141 -12.43 -15.53 -8.26
C GLY A 141 -12.69 -17.03 -8.08
N ALA A 142 -11.88 -17.91 -8.69
CA ALA A 142 -11.99 -19.36 -8.60
C ALA A 142 -10.61 -20.00 -8.47
N PRO A 143 -10.52 -21.25 -7.92
CA PRO A 143 -9.26 -21.96 -7.80
C PRO A 143 -8.58 -22.11 -9.18
N PRO A 144 -7.33 -21.62 -9.37
CA PRO A 144 -6.66 -21.65 -10.66
C PRO A 144 -6.18 -23.05 -11.07
N PHE A 145 -6.06 -24.00 -10.13
CA PHE A 145 -5.67 -25.37 -10.41
C PHE A 145 -6.75 -26.34 -9.99
N ASP A 146 -7.11 -27.26 -10.86
CA ASP A 146 -8.03 -28.34 -10.52
C ASP A 146 -7.31 -29.48 -9.78
N ALA A 147 -8.07 -30.51 -9.34
CA ALA A 147 -7.52 -31.66 -8.60
C ALA A 147 -6.51 -32.49 -9.41
N ALA A 148 -6.49 -32.37 -10.74
CA ALA A 148 -5.54 -33.03 -11.63
C ALA A 148 -4.30 -32.14 -11.91
N GLY A 149 -4.30 -30.88 -11.44
CA GLY A 149 -3.24 -29.92 -11.68
C GLY A 149 -3.35 -29.19 -13.01
N ALA A 150 -4.53 -29.22 -13.66
CA ALA A 150 -4.75 -28.41 -14.85
C ALA A 150 -4.96 -26.94 -14.43
N TYR A 151 -4.37 -26.02 -15.20
CA TYR A 151 -4.43 -24.60 -14.93
C TYR A 151 -5.54 -23.93 -15.73
N SER A 152 -6.40 -23.18 -15.06
CA SER A 152 -7.54 -22.46 -15.64
C SER A 152 -7.45 -20.95 -15.49
N GLY A 153 -6.41 -20.42 -14.79
CA GLY A 153 -6.18 -18.99 -14.67
C GLY A 153 -5.69 -18.36 -15.98
N ASP A 154 -5.62 -17.04 -16.01
CA ASP A 154 -5.14 -16.29 -17.16
C ASP A 154 -3.61 -16.08 -17.15
N THR A 155 -3.10 -15.46 -18.22
CA THR A 155 -1.67 -15.14 -18.39
C THR A 155 -1.35 -13.67 -18.13
N ALA A 156 -2.32 -12.90 -17.66
CA ALA A 156 -2.14 -11.47 -17.40
C ALA A 156 -1.20 -11.25 -16.21
N VAL A 157 -0.38 -10.20 -16.30
CA VAL A 157 0.43 -9.72 -15.19
C VAL A 157 -0.22 -8.46 -14.67
N ARG A 158 -0.71 -8.51 -13.43
CA ARG A 158 -1.31 -7.36 -12.80
C ARG A 158 -0.29 -6.23 -12.68
N GLN A 159 -0.67 -5.04 -13.17
CA GLN A 159 0.15 -3.83 -13.08
C GLN A 159 -0.38 -2.97 -11.94
N LEU A 160 0.52 -2.47 -11.10
CA LEU A 160 0.20 -1.62 -9.98
C LEU A 160 0.92 -0.28 -10.10
N GLU A 161 0.22 0.83 -9.83
CA GLU A 161 0.86 2.13 -9.70
C GLU A 161 1.70 2.16 -8.42
N ILE A 162 3.03 2.32 -8.58
CA ILE A 162 4.01 2.37 -7.49
C ILE A 162 4.53 3.78 -7.20
N ALA A 163 4.33 4.70 -8.12
CA ALA A 163 4.55 6.13 -7.98
C ALA A 163 3.60 6.86 -8.94
N PRO A 164 3.34 8.15 -8.79
CA PRO A 164 2.45 8.90 -9.69
C PRO A 164 2.81 8.74 -11.16
N GLY A 165 1.99 7.98 -11.91
CA GLY A 165 2.20 7.69 -13.33
C GLY A 165 3.22 6.58 -13.64
N VAL A 166 3.74 5.87 -12.63
CA VAL A 166 4.69 4.76 -12.80
C VAL A 166 4.03 3.47 -12.34
N THR A 167 3.98 2.46 -13.21
CA THR A 167 3.45 1.13 -12.90
C THR A 167 4.57 0.08 -12.82
N SER A 168 4.35 -0.97 -12.03
CA SER A 168 5.23 -2.13 -11.90
C SER A 168 4.40 -3.41 -11.87
N PRO A 169 4.96 -4.56 -12.36
CA PRO A 169 4.35 -5.86 -12.14
C PRO A 169 4.11 -6.13 -10.65
N ALA A 170 2.95 -6.71 -10.33
CA ALA A 170 2.55 -7.06 -8.98
C ALA A 170 2.00 -8.48 -8.86
N SER A 171 2.31 -9.35 -9.82
CA SER A 171 1.95 -10.78 -9.80
C SER A 171 2.98 -11.62 -10.54
N VAL A 172 3.05 -12.91 -10.20
CA VAL A 172 3.87 -13.92 -10.88
C VAL A 172 2.97 -14.78 -11.75
N ARG A 173 3.40 -15.07 -12.98
CA ARG A 173 2.66 -15.90 -13.93
C ARG A 173 2.78 -17.38 -13.56
N ALA A 174 1.65 -17.99 -13.20
CA ALA A 174 1.59 -19.40 -12.84
C ALA A 174 1.83 -20.34 -14.05
N ASP A 175 1.39 -19.94 -15.24
CA ASP A 175 1.64 -20.70 -16.47
C ASP A 175 3.14 -20.84 -16.78
N VAL A 176 3.94 -19.84 -16.48
CA VAL A 176 5.40 -19.87 -16.61
C VAL A 176 6.06 -20.59 -15.44
N ALA A 177 5.66 -20.24 -14.21
CA ALA A 177 6.30 -20.73 -13.00
C ALA A 177 6.04 -22.23 -12.76
N VAL A 178 4.84 -22.73 -13.09
CA VAL A 178 4.38 -24.09 -12.74
C VAL A 178 4.10 -24.94 -13.96
N LYS A 179 3.43 -24.37 -14.99
CA LYS A 179 3.02 -25.14 -16.19
C LYS A 179 4.06 -25.18 -17.30
N GLY A 180 5.17 -24.46 -17.14
CA GLY A 180 6.28 -24.52 -18.09
C GLY A 180 6.05 -23.79 -19.41
N ALA A 181 5.17 -22.81 -19.45
CA ALA A 181 5.07 -21.94 -20.62
C ALA A 181 6.45 -21.33 -20.95
N ASN A 182 6.67 -20.97 -22.20
CA ASN A 182 7.95 -20.45 -22.71
C ASN A 182 9.13 -21.45 -22.65
N GLY A 183 8.85 -22.76 -22.78
CA GLY A 183 9.89 -23.78 -22.88
C GLY A 183 10.37 -24.37 -21.55
N GLY A 184 9.61 -24.13 -20.48
CA GLY A 184 9.80 -24.78 -19.19
C GLY A 184 9.17 -26.18 -19.12
N VAL A 185 9.08 -26.72 -17.90
CA VAL A 185 8.43 -28.01 -17.61
C VAL A 185 7.15 -27.82 -16.83
N ASP A 186 6.16 -28.67 -17.08
CA ASP A 186 4.98 -28.76 -16.24
C ASP A 186 5.36 -29.52 -14.95
N VAL A 187 5.48 -28.76 -13.86
CA VAL A 187 5.92 -29.24 -12.55
C VAL A 187 4.95 -30.26 -11.96
N LEU A 188 3.64 -30.01 -12.10
CA LEU A 188 2.60 -30.90 -11.57
C LEU A 188 2.50 -32.18 -12.41
N ALA A 189 2.64 -32.08 -13.73
CA ALA A 189 2.71 -33.23 -14.61
C ALA A 189 3.95 -34.10 -14.34
N ALA A 190 5.09 -33.49 -13.99
CA ALA A 190 6.30 -34.24 -13.60
C ALA A 190 6.07 -35.05 -12.32
N LEU A 191 5.41 -34.50 -11.31
CA LEU A 191 5.02 -35.23 -10.10
C LEU A 191 4.04 -36.38 -10.40
N SER A 192 3.01 -36.10 -11.18
CA SER A 192 2.02 -37.09 -11.59
C SER A 192 2.64 -38.24 -12.40
N SER A 193 3.56 -37.91 -13.31
CA SER A 193 4.27 -38.93 -14.12
C SER A 193 5.17 -39.79 -13.25
N LEU A 194 5.87 -39.22 -12.24
CA LEU A 194 6.64 -40.01 -11.28
C LEU A 194 5.75 -40.93 -10.46
N ALA A 195 4.60 -40.45 -9.94
CA ALA A 195 3.66 -41.23 -9.16
C ALA A 195 3.15 -42.45 -10.01
N THR A 196 2.86 -42.23 -11.30
CA THR A 196 2.46 -43.25 -12.22
C THR A 196 3.58 -44.28 -12.48
N ALA A 197 4.80 -43.83 -12.74
CA ALA A 197 5.97 -44.69 -12.95
C ALA A 197 6.26 -45.58 -11.72
N LEU A 198 6.13 -45.03 -10.52
CA LEU A 198 6.29 -45.77 -9.27
C LEU A 198 5.18 -46.83 -9.08
N SER A 199 3.92 -46.48 -9.32
CA SER A 199 2.78 -47.37 -9.16
C SER A 199 2.80 -48.54 -10.16
N THR A 200 3.31 -48.30 -11.39
CA THR A 200 3.44 -49.31 -12.43
C THR A 200 4.78 -50.08 -12.34
N ASN A 201 5.62 -49.79 -11.38
CA ASN A 201 6.94 -50.40 -11.19
C ASN A 201 7.85 -50.26 -12.44
N ASP A 202 7.73 -49.10 -13.15
CA ASP A 202 8.51 -48.80 -14.36
C ASP A 202 9.80 -48.06 -14.03
N VAL A 203 10.89 -48.81 -13.81
CA VAL A 203 12.19 -48.24 -13.43
C VAL A 203 12.80 -47.30 -14.47
N PRO A 204 12.71 -47.59 -15.78
CA PRO A 204 13.09 -46.64 -16.82
C PRO A 204 12.34 -45.30 -16.72
N ALA A 205 11.03 -45.33 -16.53
CA ALA A 205 10.22 -44.11 -16.40
C ALA A 205 10.54 -43.35 -15.11
N ILE A 206 10.82 -44.04 -13.99
CA ILE A 206 11.28 -43.40 -12.73
C ILE A 206 12.59 -42.65 -12.98
N ARG A 207 13.54 -43.21 -13.69
CA ARG A 207 14.80 -42.53 -14.04
C ARG A 207 14.59 -41.34 -14.95
N ALA A 208 13.71 -41.51 -15.96
CA ALA A 208 13.37 -40.43 -16.89
C ALA A 208 12.67 -39.23 -16.21
N ALA A 209 12.00 -39.46 -15.07
CA ALA A 209 11.36 -38.37 -14.29
C ALA A 209 12.37 -37.46 -13.56
N LEU A 210 13.64 -37.88 -13.38
CA LEU A 210 14.64 -37.08 -12.64
C LEU A 210 14.98 -35.75 -13.34
N ASP A 211 15.08 -35.73 -14.67
CA ASP A 211 15.39 -34.53 -15.45
C ASP A 211 14.28 -33.48 -15.35
N PRO A 212 12.98 -33.81 -15.60
CA PRO A 212 11.89 -32.87 -15.39
C PRO A 212 11.80 -32.35 -13.96
N LEU A 213 11.99 -33.17 -12.92
CA LEU A 213 11.97 -32.75 -11.52
C LEU A 213 13.12 -31.78 -11.22
N THR A 214 14.30 -32.03 -11.79
CA THR A 214 15.45 -31.13 -11.62
C THR A 214 15.23 -29.80 -12.34
N ALA A 215 14.73 -29.84 -13.57
CA ALA A 215 14.40 -28.64 -14.34
C ALA A 215 13.29 -27.84 -13.66
N GLY A 216 12.23 -28.51 -13.14
CA GLY A 216 11.14 -27.88 -12.38
C GLY A 216 11.64 -27.19 -11.12
N THR A 217 12.55 -27.80 -10.36
CA THR A 217 13.15 -27.15 -9.18
C THR A 217 13.89 -25.87 -9.57
N ALA A 218 14.67 -25.88 -10.64
CA ALA A 218 15.36 -24.68 -11.14
C ALA A 218 14.39 -23.61 -11.66
N GLN A 219 13.28 -24.03 -12.29
CA GLN A 219 12.23 -23.14 -12.77
C GLN A 219 11.53 -22.43 -11.60
N LEU A 220 11.14 -23.14 -10.55
CA LEU A 220 10.55 -22.57 -9.34
C LEU A 220 11.52 -21.62 -8.63
N ALA A 221 12.82 -21.96 -8.57
CA ALA A 221 13.79 -21.07 -7.97
C ALA A 221 13.89 -19.72 -8.71
N ARG A 222 13.78 -19.72 -10.04
CA ARG A 222 13.72 -18.47 -10.83
C ARG A 222 12.44 -17.70 -10.54
N ALA A 223 11.29 -18.37 -10.54
CA ALA A 223 10.02 -17.72 -10.23
C ALA A 223 10.00 -17.10 -8.83
N ARG A 224 10.64 -17.74 -7.85
CA ARG A 224 10.83 -17.16 -6.51
C ARG A 224 11.78 -15.97 -6.50
N THR A 225 12.81 -15.97 -7.32
CA THR A 225 13.69 -14.80 -7.50
C THR A 225 12.89 -13.63 -8.09
N ASP A 226 12.04 -13.89 -9.08
CA ASP A 226 11.18 -12.87 -9.67
C ASP A 226 10.17 -12.33 -8.66
N ALA A 227 9.56 -13.19 -7.84
CA ALA A 227 8.69 -12.78 -6.72
C ALA A 227 9.45 -11.89 -5.73
N GLY A 228 10.68 -12.26 -5.36
CA GLY A 228 11.55 -11.46 -4.50
C GLY A 228 11.86 -10.07 -5.06
N ASN A 229 12.12 -9.99 -6.36
CA ASN A 229 12.36 -8.70 -7.03
C ASN A 229 11.10 -7.82 -7.04
N ILE A 230 9.93 -8.42 -7.25
CA ILE A 230 8.64 -7.71 -7.18
C ILE A 230 8.42 -7.20 -5.75
N MET A 231 8.58 -8.03 -4.73
CA MET A 231 8.46 -7.62 -3.32
C MET A 231 9.38 -6.44 -2.99
N ALA A 232 10.68 -6.54 -3.36
CA ALA A 232 11.63 -5.46 -3.12
C ALA A 232 11.22 -4.14 -3.78
N THR A 233 10.64 -4.21 -5.00
CA THR A 233 10.14 -3.03 -5.71
C THR A 233 8.91 -2.43 -5.02
N LEU A 234 7.97 -3.27 -4.56
CA LEU A 234 6.78 -2.84 -3.85
C LEU A 234 7.13 -2.23 -2.48
N ASP A 235 8.05 -2.82 -1.73
CA ASP A 235 8.51 -2.32 -0.43
C ASP A 235 9.24 -0.97 -0.58
N ALA A 236 10.04 -0.81 -1.63
CA ALA A 236 10.65 0.47 -1.97
C ALA A 236 9.59 1.52 -2.30
N ALA A 237 8.53 1.14 -3.02
CA ALA A 237 7.41 2.02 -3.35
C ALA A 237 6.62 2.44 -2.09
N VAL A 238 6.39 1.52 -1.14
CA VAL A 238 5.78 1.82 0.16
C VAL A 238 6.61 2.85 0.90
N THR A 239 7.92 2.61 1.03
CA THR A 239 8.84 3.49 1.75
C THR A 239 8.89 4.89 1.12
N ALA A 240 9.04 4.97 -0.20
CA ALA A 240 9.08 6.24 -0.92
C ALA A 240 7.75 7.01 -0.84
N SER A 241 6.62 6.29 -0.92
CA SER A 241 5.29 6.90 -0.82
C SER A 241 5.01 7.42 0.59
N GLN A 242 5.43 6.72 1.63
CA GLN A 242 5.33 7.17 3.02
C GLN A 242 6.16 8.43 3.26
N ALA A 243 7.41 8.44 2.81
CA ALA A 243 8.28 9.61 2.93
C ALA A 243 7.71 10.83 2.20
N GLY A 244 7.25 10.66 0.95
CA GLY A 244 6.64 11.74 0.19
C GLY A 244 5.30 12.23 0.75
N ARG A 245 4.52 11.34 1.38
CA ARG A 245 3.31 11.70 2.13
C ARG A 245 3.64 12.58 3.33
N ASP A 246 4.64 12.18 4.13
CA ASP A 246 5.03 12.91 5.33
C ASP A 246 5.59 14.30 4.96
N GLU A 247 6.37 14.41 3.87
CA GLU A 247 6.80 15.69 3.30
C GLU A 247 5.60 16.58 2.90
N ALA A 248 4.59 16.00 2.25
CA ALA A 248 3.40 16.77 1.85
C ALA A 248 2.57 17.23 3.06
N ILE A 249 2.46 16.40 4.10
CA ILE A 249 1.81 16.77 5.37
C ILE A 249 2.57 17.91 6.05
N GLU A 250 3.89 17.83 6.12
CA GLU A 250 4.74 18.87 6.70
C GLU A 250 4.64 20.18 5.91
N ALA A 251 4.66 20.11 4.58
CA ALA A 251 4.49 21.29 3.72
C ALA A 251 3.12 21.96 3.96
N ALA A 252 2.05 21.18 4.06
CA ALA A 252 0.72 21.70 4.39
C ALA A 252 0.69 22.30 5.81
N ALA A 253 1.29 21.65 6.81
CA ALA A 253 1.37 22.13 8.19
C ALA A 253 2.14 23.47 8.29
N ASN A 254 3.25 23.60 7.59
CA ASN A 254 4.01 24.85 7.53
C ASN A 254 3.20 26.04 6.99
N LEU A 255 2.21 25.77 6.13
CA LEU A 255 1.28 26.79 5.63
C LEU A 255 0.11 27.06 6.57
N THR A 256 -0.37 26.05 7.29
CA THR A 256 -1.58 26.13 8.13
C THR A 256 -1.29 26.47 9.58
N ASP A 257 -0.19 26.00 10.15
CA ASP A 257 0.06 26.05 11.57
C ASP A 257 0.67 27.39 11.98
N ALA A 258 0.26 27.86 13.14
CA ALA A 258 0.77 29.09 13.72
C ALA A 258 1.95 28.79 14.68
N ASP A 259 2.97 29.64 14.65
CA ASP A 259 3.98 29.66 15.70
C ASP A 259 3.31 30.04 17.03
N PRO A 260 3.36 29.21 18.08
CA PRO A 260 2.71 29.47 19.35
C PRO A 260 3.18 30.78 20.04
N ILE A 261 4.46 31.12 19.88
CA ILE A 261 5.06 32.34 20.48
C ILE A 261 4.55 33.55 19.73
N ALA A 262 4.53 33.50 18.41
CA ALA A 262 3.99 34.58 17.59
C ALA A 262 2.49 34.75 17.81
N ALA A 263 1.72 33.68 17.90
CA ALA A 263 0.28 33.71 18.17
C ALA A 263 -0.05 34.32 19.55
N ALA A 264 0.67 33.92 20.60
CA ALA A 264 0.50 34.50 21.94
C ALA A 264 0.85 35.99 21.96
N SER A 265 1.92 36.38 21.26
CA SER A 265 2.33 37.79 21.17
C SER A 265 1.30 38.66 20.44
N GLU A 266 0.72 38.11 19.35
CA GLU A 266 -0.31 38.79 18.57
C GLU A 266 -1.63 38.90 19.35
N LEU A 267 -2.01 37.84 20.08
CA LEU A 267 -3.15 37.85 20.98
C LEU A 267 -3.00 38.99 22.04
N ALA A 268 -1.87 39.05 22.72
CA ALA A 268 -1.62 40.08 23.70
C ALA A 268 -1.63 41.53 23.13
N ARG A 269 -1.22 41.70 21.86
CA ARG A 269 -1.33 42.96 21.13
C ARG A 269 -2.77 43.30 20.79
N ALA A 270 -3.52 42.32 20.28
CA ALA A 270 -4.90 42.48 19.84
C ALA A 270 -5.82 42.77 21.04
N GLU A 271 -5.61 42.14 22.20
CA GLU A 271 -6.32 42.43 23.44
C GLU A 271 -6.08 43.86 23.93
N ARG A 272 -4.81 44.33 23.97
CA ARG A 272 -4.47 45.70 24.33
C ARG A 272 -5.06 46.72 23.36
N ALA A 273 -5.05 46.45 22.08
CA ALA A 273 -5.66 47.29 21.06
C ALA A 273 -7.18 47.39 21.23
N LEU A 274 -7.84 46.27 21.53
CA LEU A 274 -9.27 46.23 21.82
C LEU A 274 -9.62 47.06 23.07
N GLU A 275 -8.89 46.87 24.17
CA GLU A 275 -9.08 47.63 25.43
C GLU A 275 -8.88 49.13 25.22
N ALA A 276 -7.81 49.53 24.51
CA ALA A 276 -7.55 50.91 24.16
C ALA A 276 -8.68 51.51 23.30
N SER A 277 -9.17 50.76 22.32
CA SER A 277 -10.26 51.16 21.43
C SER A 277 -11.57 51.35 22.20
N LEU A 278 -11.94 50.41 23.09
CA LEU A 278 -13.13 50.51 23.94
C LEU A 278 -13.05 51.69 24.87
N THR A 279 -11.86 51.96 25.43
CA THR A 279 -11.61 53.13 26.28
C THR A 279 -11.76 54.44 25.50
N ALA A 280 -11.27 54.51 24.28
CA ALA A 280 -11.38 55.69 23.41
C ALA A 280 -12.85 55.94 23.02
N VAL A 281 -13.62 54.90 22.67
CA VAL A 281 -15.05 55.00 22.38
C VAL A 281 -15.80 55.50 23.63
N ALA A 282 -15.54 54.93 24.81
CA ALA A 282 -16.18 55.32 26.07
C ALA A 282 -15.89 56.78 26.45
N ARG A 283 -14.66 57.28 26.23
CA ARG A 283 -14.32 58.69 26.42
C ARG A 283 -15.04 59.61 25.42
N GLY A 284 -15.10 59.20 24.15
CA GLY A 284 -15.85 59.93 23.12
C GLY A 284 -17.34 60.11 23.47
N PHE A 285 -17.97 59.06 24.02
CA PHE A 285 -19.35 59.13 24.52
C PHE A 285 -19.56 60.13 25.66
N LYS A 286 -18.62 60.20 26.61
CA LYS A 286 -18.69 61.16 27.75
C LYS A 286 -18.65 62.62 27.26
N PHE A 287 -17.81 62.94 26.27
CA PHE A 287 -17.73 64.29 25.70
C PHE A 287 -18.99 64.69 24.92
N THR A 288 -19.65 63.76 24.22
CA THR A 288 -20.88 64.05 23.47
C THR A 288 -22.10 64.21 24.35
N LEU A 289 -22.18 63.55 25.52
CA LEU A 289 -23.27 63.68 26.49
C LEU A 289 -23.16 64.97 27.31
N LEU A 290 -21.92 65.33 27.74
CA LEU A 290 -21.67 66.60 28.48
C LEU A 290 -21.84 67.83 27.61
N GLY A 291 -21.76 67.78 26.32
CA GLY A 291 -22.00 68.89 25.39
C GLY A 291 -23.48 69.10 25.05
N LYS A 292 -24.39 68.29 25.60
CA LYS A 292 -25.86 68.40 25.43
C LYS A 292 -26.61 68.81 26.70
N LEU A 293 -25.91 68.96 27.81
CA LEU A 293 -26.42 69.64 29.04
C LEU A 293 -25.88 71.05 29.08
#